data_aa72c0051c54350c13866e8fb77fb28e
#
_entry.id   aa72c0051c54350c13866e8fb77fb28e
#
_cell.length_a   1.000
_cell.length_b   1.000
_cell.length_c   1.000
_cell.angle_alpha   90.00
_cell.angle_beta   90.00
_cell.angle_gamma   90.00
#
_symmetry.space_group_name_H-M   'P 1'
#
loop_
_entity.id
_entity.type
_entity.pdbx_description
1 polymer ?
#
loop_
_entity_poly.entity_id
_entity_poly.type
_entity_poly.pdbx_seq_one_letter_code
_entity_poly.pdbx_strand_id
1 'polypeptide(L)'
;MKKFTVKKVEAWPVNLPLKASFVVATGAMDAAENIFVRVILHDGSVGFGEVAPFPDISGEDQAASLSAFPAAAQMLLGQPATQFRLLANQLLDIIPAFPALRCGLETALLDAFCRAMSIPLWGLWGGADIQKRETDVTLPIGETEAVVATARGWYQQGFRILKMKVGHDVEEDIRRVEAVATACQESSFVIDANQGFSFDQAREFLLAMERLHIPIRVFEQPIHRDQSEEMVRLKQQTRIPLAADESLRSVEDARHLIAQKAVDIFNLKITKCGVMESVRIAELTRASGVRLMIGGMVESRVAMGCSWSLALGLGGFEILDLDMPLLLAVDPIQGGYHYEGACLHPWYEPGLGMAINPDSATMVSLE
;
A
#
# COMPACT_ATOMS: atom_id res chain seq x y z
N MET A 1 -10.04 20.90 24.62
CA MET A 1 -10.66 19.96 23.64
C MET A 1 -11.08 20.64 22.35
N LYS A 2 -11.68 21.86 22.37
CA LYS A 2 -12.13 22.57 21.15
C LYS A 2 -11.03 22.75 20.08
N LYS A 3 -9.78 22.91 20.42
CA LYS A 3 -8.67 23.08 19.48
C LYS A 3 -8.47 21.89 18.53
N PHE A 4 -8.78 20.67 18.96
CA PHE A 4 -8.65 19.44 18.15
C PHE A 4 -9.89 19.09 17.34
N THR A 5 -10.91 19.96 17.32
CA THR A 5 -12.16 19.71 16.59
C THR A 5 -11.94 20.01 15.11
N VAL A 6 -12.45 19.15 14.24
CA VAL A 6 -12.41 19.32 12.79
C VAL A 6 -13.22 20.56 12.41
N LYS A 7 -12.54 21.52 11.78
CA LYS A 7 -13.15 22.77 11.32
C LYS A 7 -13.56 22.70 9.85
N LYS A 8 -12.73 22.02 9.04
CA LYS A 8 -12.90 21.98 7.60
C LYS A 8 -12.35 20.69 7.02
N VAL A 9 -13.02 20.14 6.01
CA VAL A 9 -12.58 18.99 5.23
C VAL A 9 -12.67 19.34 3.74
N GLU A 10 -11.61 19.10 2.99
CA GLU A 10 -11.50 19.43 1.58
C GLU A 10 -10.94 18.25 0.82
N ALA A 11 -11.34 18.11 -0.45
CA ALA A 11 -10.80 17.11 -1.36
C ALA A 11 -10.68 17.69 -2.77
N TRP A 12 -9.71 17.21 -3.54
CA TRP A 12 -9.53 17.55 -4.95
C TRP A 12 -8.91 16.39 -5.71
N PRO A 13 -9.38 16.12 -6.96
CA PRO A 13 -8.80 15.08 -7.78
C PRO A 13 -7.37 15.44 -8.18
N VAL A 14 -6.54 14.42 -8.30
CA VAL A 14 -5.17 14.53 -8.79
C VAL A 14 -4.86 13.35 -9.69
N ASN A 15 -4.37 13.61 -10.88
CA ASN A 15 -3.92 12.59 -11.82
C ASN A 15 -2.40 12.70 -11.93
N LEU A 16 -1.71 11.68 -11.40
CA LEU A 16 -0.25 11.64 -11.34
C LEU A 16 0.25 10.69 -12.43
N PRO A 17 0.87 11.19 -13.50
CA PRO A 17 1.35 10.36 -14.59
C PRO A 17 2.47 9.43 -14.11
N LEU A 18 2.49 8.22 -14.64
CA LEU A 18 3.56 7.25 -14.45
C LEU A 18 4.71 7.51 -15.44
N LYS A 19 5.93 7.12 -15.08
CA LYS A 19 7.11 7.19 -15.96
C LYS A 19 7.01 6.27 -17.17
N ALA A 20 6.28 5.16 -17.00
CA ALA A 20 5.96 4.18 -18.04
C ALA A 20 4.62 3.52 -17.70
N SER A 21 3.97 2.90 -18.69
CA SER A 21 2.74 2.14 -18.47
C SER A 21 2.98 1.03 -17.43
N PHE A 22 2.12 0.96 -16.42
CA PHE A 22 2.21 -0.01 -15.34
C PHE A 22 1.26 -1.17 -15.62
N VAL A 23 1.81 -2.30 -16.05
CA VAL A 23 1.05 -3.48 -16.46
C VAL A 23 1.11 -4.54 -15.37
N VAL A 24 -0.06 -4.99 -14.94
CA VAL A 24 -0.28 -6.09 -13.99
C VAL A 24 -1.23 -7.13 -14.59
N ALA A 25 -1.44 -8.26 -13.94
CA ALA A 25 -2.30 -9.33 -14.48
C ALA A 25 -3.74 -8.87 -14.76
N THR A 26 -4.26 -7.89 -14.04
CA THR A 26 -5.64 -7.38 -14.17
C THR A 26 -5.79 -6.22 -15.16
N GLY A 27 -4.71 -5.59 -15.62
CA GLY A 27 -4.80 -4.45 -16.55
C GLY A 27 -3.54 -3.61 -16.65
N ALA A 28 -3.68 -2.44 -17.28
CA ALA A 28 -2.60 -1.46 -17.45
C ALA A 28 -3.08 -0.05 -17.10
N MET A 29 -2.19 0.78 -16.57
CA MET A 29 -2.48 2.18 -16.25
C MET A 29 -1.28 3.09 -16.57
N ASP A 30 -1.58 4.32 -16.98
CA ASP A 30 -0.59 5.33 -17.33
C ASP A 30 -0.53 6.49 -16.32
N ALA A 31 -1.50 6.56 -15.41
CA ALA A 31 -1.57 7.55 -14.34
C ALA A 31 -2.28 6.99 -13.11
N ALA A 32 -1.94 7.50 -11.93
CA ALA A 32 -2.72 7.35 -10.71
C ALA A 32 -3.86 8.38 -10.71
N GLU A 33 -5.10 7.92 -10.78
CA GLU A 33 -6.29 8.77 -10.68
C GLU A 33 -6.74 8.86 -9.22
N ASN A 34 -6.01 9.66 -8.43
CA ASN A 34 -6.18 9.76 -6.99
C ASN A 34 -6.92 11.03 -6.57
N ILE A 35 -7.17 11.17 -5.27
CA ILE A 35 -7.74 12.38 -4.66
C ILE A 35 -6.86 12.74 -3.46
N PHE A 36 -6.46 14.01 -3.37
CA PHE A 36 -5.89 14.51 -2.13
C PHE A 36 -7.00 15.03 -1.21
N VAL A 37 -6.82 14.78 0.08
CA VAL A 37 -7.71 15.23 1.15
C VAL A 37 -6.95 16.13 2.10
N ARG A 38 -7.61 17.18 2.60
CA ARG A 38 -7.08 18.09 3.62
C ARG A 38 -8.08 18.22 4.77
N VAL A 39 -7.62 17.99 5.98
CA VAL A 39 -8.37 18.24 7.22
C VAL A 39 -7.75 19.41 7.95
N ILE A 40 -8.56 20.38 8.37
CA ILE A 40 -8.13 21.55 9.15
C ILE A 40 -8.80 21.51 10.51
N LEU A 41 -8.03 21.60 11.57
CA LEU A 41 -8.54 21.67 12.94
C LEU A 41 -8.77 23.14 13.37
N HIS A 42 -9.51 23.35 14.46
CA HIS A 42 -9.79 24.70 14.97
C HIS A 42 -8.57 25.45 15.49
N ASP A 43 -7.48 24.77 15.82
CA ASP A 43 -6.21 25.42 16.19
C ASP A 43 -5.36 25.84 14.97
N GLY A 44 -5.84 25.53 13.76
CA GLY A 44 -5.13 25.82 12.51
C GLY A 44 -4.23 24.69 12.02
N SER A 45 -4.12 23.58 12.76
CA SER A 45 -3.37 22.41 12.30
C SER A 45 -4.00 21.82 11.04
N VAL A 46 -3.17 21.52 10.03
CA VAL A 46 -3.58 21.04 8.72
C VAL A 46 -2.98 19.66 8.51
N GLY A 47 -3.81 18.67 8.17
CA GLY A 47 -3.35 17.34 7.80
C GLY A 47 -3.76 16.97 6.39
N PHE A 48 -2.95 16.13 5.76
CA PHE A 48 -3.14 15.65 4.40
C PHE A 48 -3.35 14.14 4.37
N GLY A 49 -4.15 13.68 3.40
CA GLY A 49 -4.36 12.28 3.09
C GLY A 49 -4.52 12.09 1.58
N GLU A 50 -4.46 10.86 1.16
CA GLU A 50 -4.61 10.48 -0.24
C GLU A 50 -5.58 9.30 -0.33
N VAL A 51 -6.51 9.44 -1.25
CA VAL A 51 -7.43 8.39 -1.70
C VAL A 51 -6.85 7.83 -2.99
N ALA A 52 -6.45 6.58 -3.00
CA ALA A 52 -5.91 5.90 -4.18
C ALA A 52 -6.83 4.72 -4.54
N PRO A 53 -7.96 4.98 -5.19
CA PRO A 53 -8.93 3.95 -5.51
C PRO A 53 -8.37 2.99 -6.56
N PHE A 54 -8.77 1.72 -6.46
CA PHE A 54 -8.38 0.70 -7.43
C PHE A 54 -9.59 -0.18 -7.74
N PRO A 55 -10.26 0.04 -8.89
CA PRO A 55 -11.53 -0.60 -9.23
C PRO A 55 -11.51 -2.12 -9.17
N ASP A 56 -10.42 -2.76 -9.60
CA ASP A 56 -10.29 -4.22 -9.61
C ASP A 56 -10.25 -4.84 -8.21
N ILE A 57 -9.88 -4.05 -7.20
CA ILE A 57 -9.78 -4.49 -5.79
C ILE A 57 -11.08 -4.23 -5.03
N SER A 58 -11.59 -3.01 -5.10
CA SER A 58 -12.72 -2.54 -4.27
C SER A 58 -13.96 -2.14 -5.07
N GLY A 59 -13.85 -1.99 -6.39
CA GLY A 59 -14.90 -1.39 -7.22
C GLY A 59 -14.96 0.13 -7.10
N GLU A 60 -14.04 0.75 -6.35
CA GLU A 60 -13.97 2.18 -6.11
C GLU A 60 -13.10 2.85 -7.16
N ASP A 61 -13.60 3.94 -7.76
CA ASP A 61 -12.87 4.83 -8.65
C ASP A 61 -12.85 6.28 -8.12
N GLN A 62 -12.10 7.16 -8.79
CA GLN A 62 -11.96 8.55 -8.39
C GLN A 62 -13.33 9.28 -8.37
N ALA A 63 -14.18 9.06 -9.36
CA ALA A 63 -15.48 9.75 -9.47
C ALA A 63 -16.45 9.28 -8.37
N ALA A 64 -16.50 7.97 -8.11
CA ALA A 64 -17.32 7.40 -7.06
C ALA A 64 -16.89 7.89 -5.68
N SER A 65 -15.56 7.93 -5.43
CA SER A 65 -15.00 8.46 -4.18
C SER A 65 -15.34 9.92 -3.97
N LEU A 66 -15.22 10.77 -5.01
CA LEU A 66 -15.61 12.19 -4.95
C LEU A 66 -17.11 12.34 -4.70
N SER A 67 -17.95 11.47 -5.26
CA SER A 67 -19.40 11.48 -5.03
C SER A 67 -19.76 11.11 -3.58
N ALA A 68 -19.02 10.17 -2.96
CA ALA A 68 -19.22 9.74 -1.58
C ALA A 68 -18.60 10.70 -0.54
N PHE A 69 -17.62 11.52 -0.93
CA PHE A 69 -16.86 12.41 -0.05
C PHE A 69 -17.73 13.36 0.79
N PRO A 70 -18.78 14.06 0.26
CA PRO A 70 -19.56 15.02 1.06
C PRO A 70 -20.19 14.40 2.28
N ALA A 71 -20.75 13.20 2.20
CA ALA A 71 -21.37 12.52 3.32
C ALA A 71 -20.34 12.17 4.41
N ALA A 72 -19.17 11.68 4.02
CA ALA A 72 -18.10 11.33 4.94
C ALA A 72 -17.48 12.59 5.58
N ALA A 73 -17.25 13.65 4.80
CA ALA A 73 -16.74 14.92 5.31
C ALA A 73 -17.71 15.58 6.30
N GLN A 74 -19.02 15.56 6.01
CA GLN A 74 -20.06 16.09 6.90
C GLN A 74 -20.06 15.36 8.25
N MET A 75 -19.82 14.06 8.28
CA MET A 75 -19.72 13.28 9.51
C MET A 75 -18.51 13.71 10.37
N LEU A 76 -17.40 14.07 9.74
CA LEU A 76 -16.18 14.50 10.44
C LEU A 76 -16.27 15.94 10.98
N LEU A 77 -17.05 16.82 10.36
CA LEU A 77 -17.18 18.22 10.78
C LEU A 77 -17.65 18.34 12.22
N GLY A 78 -16.98 19.20 13.00
CA GLY A 78 -17.28 19.42 14.41
C GLY A 78 -16.85 18.29 15.35
N GLN A 79 -16.31 17.18 14.82
CA GLN A 79 -15.88 16.05 15.66
C GLN A 79 -14.44 16.25 16.18
N PRO A 80 -14.15 15.76 17.40
CA PRO A 80 -12.80 15.87 17.96
C PRO A 80 -11.86 14.81 17.36
N ALA A 81 -10.78 15.23 16.73
CA ALA A 81 -9.75 14.35 16.14
C ALA A 81 -9.12 13.39 17.17
N THR A 82 -9.20 13.70 18.47
CA THR A 82 -8.78 12.78 19.55
C THR A 82 -9.60 11.48 19.59
N GLN A 83 -10.77 11.44 18.95
CA GLN A 83 -11.63 10.26 18.85
C GLN A 83 -11.44 9.51 17.53
N PHE A 84 -10.27 9.60 16.92
CA PHE A 84 -10.00 9.04 15.58
C PHE A 84 -10.42 7.56 15.42
N ARG A 85 -10.30 6.71 16.45
CA ARG A 85 -10.75 5.31 16.40
C ARG A 85 -12.28 5.19 16.28
N LEU A 86 -13.03 6.05 16.99
CA LEU A 86 -14.49 6.10 16.87
C LEU A 86 -14.90 6.62 15.49
N LEU A 87 -14.23 7.68 15.02
CA LEU A 87 -14.51 8.29 13.72
C LEU A 87 -14.22 7.33 12.56
N ALA A 88 -13.15 6.54 12.63
CA ALA A 88 -12.86 5.49 11.67
C ALA A 88 -13.98 4.42 11.61
N ASN A 89 -14.53 4.01 12.76
CA ASN A 89 -15.66 3.08 12.77
C ASN A 89 -16.90 3.71 12.14
N GLN A 90 -17.21 4.97 12.45
CA GLN A 90 -18.34 5.69 11.84
C GLN A 90 -18.17 5.87 10.33
N LEU A 91 -16.96 6.14 9.84
CA LEU A 91 -16.64 6.16 8.40
C LEU A 91 -16.90 4.78 7.77
N LEU A 92 -16.52 3.70 8.43
CA LEU A 92 -16.80 2.34 7.96
C LEU A 92 -18.29 2.08 7.85
N ASP A 93 -19.10 2.56 8.82
CA ASP A 93 -20.55 2.39 8.81
C ASP A 93 -21.24 3.20 7.69
N ILE A 94 -20.75 4.43 7.41
CA ILE A 94 -21.37 5.36 6.45
C ILE A 94 -20.96 5.06 5.01
N ILE A 95 -19.68 4.72 4.79
CA ILE A 95 -19.12 4.47 3.46
C ILE A 95 -18.39 3.10 3.41
N PRO A 96 -19.05 1.98 3.70
CA PRO A 96 -18.41 0.67 3.78
C PRO A 96 -17.77 0.23 2.45
N ALA A 97 -18.35 0.63 1.32
CA ALA A 97 -17.87 0.30 -0.03
C ALA A 97 -16.69 1.15 -0.52
N PHE A 98 -16.21 2.12 0.28
CA PHE A 98 -15.18 3.09 -0.12
C PHE A 98 -13.95 3.01 0.78
N PRO A 99 -13.18 1.92 0.77
CA PRO A 99 -12.03 1.74 1.64
C PRO A 99 -10.91 2.75 1.35
N ALA A 100 -10.67 3.13 0.09
CA ALA A 100 -9.67 4.12 -0.27
C ALA A 100 -10.07 5.53 0.23
N LEU A 101 -11.34 5.92 0.10
CA LEU A 101 -11.83 7.18 0.65
C LEU A 101 -11.70 7.21 2.18
N ARG A 102 -12.03 6.11 2.87
CA ARG A 102 -11.81 6.00 4.32
C ARG A 102 -10.34 6.19 4.66
N CYS A 103 -9.45 5.51 3.94
CA CYS A 103 -8.00 5.61 4.14
C CYS A 103 -7.51 7.06 4.02
N GLY A 104 -7.91 7.78 2.98
CA GLY A 104 -7.52 9.17 2.77
C GLY A 104 -8.02 10.10 3.88
N LEU A 105 -9.29 9.96 4.29
CA LEU A 105 -9.88 10.74 5.37
C LEU A 105 -9.24 10.43 6.74
N GLU A 106 -9.02 9.16 7.05
CA GLU A 106 -8.33 8.74 8.27
C GLU A 106 -6.90 9.27 8.31
N THR A 107 -6.15 9.16 7.21
CA THR A 107 -4.78 9.67 7.11
C THR A 107 -4.74 11.18 7.34
N ALA A 108 -5.61 11.96 6.68
CA ALA A 108 -5.67 13.41 6.86
C ALA A 108 -6.03 13.82 8.30
N LEU A 109 -6.98 13.11 8.91
CA LEU A 109 -7.37 13.35 10.31
C LEU A 109 -6.21 13.06 11.27
N LEU A 110 -5.53 11.93 11.10
CA LEU A 110 -4.40 11.50 11.93
C LEU A 110 -3.20 12.45 11.75
N ASP A 111 -2.90 12.87 10.52
CA ASP A 111 -1.85 13.84 10.23
C ASP A 111 -2.13 15.18 10.92
N ALA A 112 -3.37 15.73 10.80
CA ALA A 112 -3.76 16.97 11.48
C ALA A 112 -3.66 16.83 13.01
N PHE A 113 -4.10 15.72 13.57
CA PHE A 113 -4.02 15.45 15.01
C PHE A 113 -2.57 15.37 15.48
N CYS A 114 -1.69 14.65 14.78
CA CYS A 114 -0.28 14.53 15.13
C CYS A 114 0.45 15.88 15.03
N ARG A 115 0.11 16.73 14.05
CA ARG A 115 0.63 18.10 13.96
C ARG A 115 0.19 18.95 15.15
N ALA A 116 -1.08 18.88 15.54
CA ALA A 116 -1.60 19.58 16.72
C ALA A 116 -0.95 19.12 18.03
N MET A 117 -0.45 17.87 18.05
CA MET A 117 0.28 17.29 19.19
C MET A 117 1.80 17.46 19.09
N SER A 118 2.32 18.01 17.97
CA SER A 118 3.75 18.17 17.69
C SER A 118 4.53 16.85 17.73
N ILE A 119 3.93 15.77 17.24
CA ILE A 119 4.57 14.45 17.12
C ILE A 119 4.54 13.99 15.65
N PRO A 120 5.56 13.27 15.16
CA PRO A 120 5.49 12.62 13.85
C PRO A 120 4.42 11.51 13.86
N LEU A 121 3.83 11.21 12.69
CA LEU A 121 2.75 10.25 12.61
C LEU A 121 3.15 8.85 13.11
N TRP A 122 4.36 8.40 12.84
CA TRP A 122 4.86 7.12 13.36
C TRP A 122 4.93 7.09 14.90
N GLY A 123 5.07 8.24 15.55
CA GLY A 123 5.05 8.37 17.02
C GLY A 123 3.69 8.02 17.63
N LEU A 124 2.59 8.21 16.89
CA LEU A 124 1.25 7.81 17.33
C LEU A 124 1.13 6.29 17.52
N TRP A 125 1.91 5.52 16.79
CA TRP A 125 1.91 4.06 16.83
C TRP A 125 2.92 3.45 17.81
N GLY A 126 3.78 4.26 18.43
CA GLY A 126 4.72 3.83 19.45
C GLY A 126 6.20 3.86 19.07
N GLY A 127 6.53 4.05 17.78
CA GLY A 127 7.92 4.19 17.34
C GLY A 127 8.80 2.97 17.59
N ALA A 128 8.33 1.78 17.21
CA ALA A 128 9.01 0.52 17.52
C ALA A 128 10.29 0.26 16.70
N ASP A 129 10.38 0.81 15.47
CA ASP A 129 11.50 0.53 14.53
C ASP A 129 11.84 1.77 13.70
N ILE A 130 12.37 2.83 14.37
CA ILE A 130 12.67 4.13 13.73
C ILE A 130 14.06 4.09 13.13
N GLN A 131 14.20 3.43 11.99
CA GLN A 131 15.44 3.39 11.23
C GLN A 131 15.15 3.36 9.73
N LYS A 132 16.16 3.66 8.93
CA LYS A 132 16.03 3.50 7.48
C LYS A 132 15.88 2.02 7.12
N ARG A 133 15.03 1.74 6.15
CA ARG A 133 14.76 0.38 5.66
C ARG A 133 14.75 0.36 4.14
N GLU A 134 15.18 -0.75 3.58
CA GLU A 134 15.07 -0.97 2.14
C GLU A 134 13.62 -1.29 1.76
N THR A 135 13.17 -0.74 0.63
CA THR A 135 11.98 -1.18 -0.10
C THR A 135 12.41 -2.02 -1.30
N ASP A 136 11.50 -2.82 -1.82
CA ASP A 136 11.65 -3.37 -3.15
C ASP A 136 11.44 -2.30 -4.24
N VAL A 137 11.54 -2.72 -5.50
CA VAL A 137 11.09 -1.93 -6.65
C VAL A 137 10.37 -2.83 -7.64
N THR A 138 9.21 -2.36 -8.10
CA THR A 138 8.32 -3.11 -8.96
C THR A 138 8.74 -3.06 -10.42
N LEU A 139 8.80 -4.24 -11.04
CA LEU A 139 9.00 -4.46 -12.46
C LEU A 139 7.66 -4.93 -13.06
N PRO A 140 6.99 -4.10 -13.88
CA PRO A 140 5.73 -4.47 -14.53
C PRO A 140 5.88 -5.64 -15.50
N ILE A 141 4.77 -6.26 -15.88
CA ILE A 141 4.73 -7.25 -16.96
C ILE A 141 5.11 -6.55 -18.28
N GLY A 142 5.99 -7.18 -19.06
CA GLY A 142 6.45 -6.65 -20.35
C GLY A 142 7.37 -7.62 -21.06
N GLU A 143 7.88 -7.20 -22.23
CA GLU A 143 8.87 -7.96 -22.99
C GLU A 143 10.13 -8.21 -22.14
N THR A 144 10.65 -9.42 -22.19
CA THR A 144 11.73 -9.87 -21.30
C THR A 144 12.96 -8.94 -21.36
N GLU A 145 13.38 -8.52 -22.54
CA GLU A 145 14.55 -7.64 -22.74
C GLU A 145 14.33 -6.26 -22.11
N ALA A 146 13.11 -5.71 -22.22
CA ALA A 146 12.76 -4.42 -21.63
C ALA A 146 12.72 -4.49 -20.10
N VAL A 147 12.15 -5.57 -19.53
CA VAL A 147 12.11 -5.79 -18.08
C VAL A 147 13.52 -6.00 -17.53
N VAL A 148 14.37 -6.75 -18.20
CA VAL A 148 15.78 -6.93 -17.82
C VAL A 148 16.54 -5.60 -17.85
N ALA A 149 16.32 -4.77 -18.88
CA ALA A 149 16.94 -3.44 -18.95
C ALA A 149 16.51 -2.54 -17.78
N THR A 150 15.23 -2.54 -17.46
CA THR A 150 14.66 -1.80 -16.32
C THR A 150 15.23 -2.31 -14.99
N ALA A 151 15.28 -3.63 -14.80
CA ALA A 151 15.84 -4.26 -13.62
C ALA A 151 17.32 -3.88 -13.41
N ARG A 152 18.14 -3.90 -14.48
CA ARG A 152 19.55 -3.46 -14.43
C ARG A 152 19.67 -1.98 -14.02
N GLY A 153 18.77 -1.13 -14.50
CA GLY A 153 18.74 0.28 -14.13
C GLY A 153 18.51 0.48 -12.62
N TRP A 154 17.56 -0.24 -12.04
CA TRP A 154 17.33 -0.22 -10.60
C TRP A 154 18.45 -0.88 -9.79
N TYR A 155 18.96 -2.01 -10.29
CA TYR A 155 20.11 -2.69 -9.68
C TYR A 155 21.33 -1.78 -9.56
N GLN A 156 21.62 -0.98 -10.61
CA GLN A 156 22.70 0.02 -10.60
C GLN A 156 22.46 1.16 -9.60
N GLN A 157 21.20 1.46 -9.29
CA GLN A 157 20.81 2.43 -8.26
C GLN A 157 20.83 1.85 -6.83
N GLY A 158 21.23 0.58 -6.67
CA GLY A 158 21.41 -0.07 -5.38
C GLY A 158 20.25 -0.96 -4.92
N PHE A 159 19.18 -1.10 -5.72
CA PHE A 159 18.09 -2.02 -5.36
C PHE A 159 18.56 -3.47 -5.44
N ARG A 160 18.20 -4.25 -4.42
CA ARG A 160 18.51 -5.68 -4.31
C ARG A 160 17.28 -6.54 -4.00
N ILE A 161 16.13 -5.91 -3.83
CA ILE A 161 14.84 -6.55 -3.73
C ILE A 161 14.04 -6.11 -4.95
N LEU A 162 13.74 -7.04 -5.85
CA LEU A 162 13.02 -6.78 -7.09
C LEU A 162 11.64 -7.43 -7.01
N LYS A 163 10.58 -6.63 -7.11
CA LYS A 163 9.22 -7.14 -7.19
C LYS A 163 8.86 -7.34 -8.65
N MET A 164 8.55 -8.58 -9.03
CA MET A 164 8.18 -8.93 -10.40
C MET A 164 6.71 -9.23 -10.51
N LYS A 165 6.02 -8.53 -11.39
CA LYS A 165 4.64 -8.81 -11.77
C LYS A 165 4.61 -9.97 -12.77
N VAL A 166 3.76 -10.97 -12.47
CA VAL A 166 3.52 -12.19 -13.26
C VAL A 166 2.02 -12.44 -13.36
N GLY A 167 1.59 -13.52 -14.00
CA GLY A 167 0.18 -13.93 -13.98
C GLY A 167 -0.51 -13.89 -15.34
N HIS A 168 0.22 -13.69 -16.45
CA HIS A 168 -0.32 -13.76 -17.80
C HIS A 168 -0.05 -15.12 -18.46
N ASP A 169 1.21 -15.46 -18.64
CA ASP A 169 1.66 -16.71 -19.24
C ASP A 169 2.77 -17.30 -18.38
N VAL A 170 2.53 -18.48 -17.82
CA VAL A 170 3.43 -19.09 -16.83
C VAL A 170 4.81 -19.38 -17.39
N GLU A 171 4.91 -19.82 -18.65
CA GLU A 171 6.20 -20.14 -19.27
C GLU A 171 7.00 -18.86 -19.57
N GLU A 172 6.35 -17.81 -20.04
CA GLU A 172 6.97 -16.50 -20.25
C GLU A 172 7.37 -15.83 -18.94
N ASP A 173 6.51 -15.93 -17.91
CA ASP A 173 6.79 -15.42 -16.58
C ASP A 173 8.03 -16.10 -15.98
N ILE A 174 8.15 -17.43 -16.09
CA ILE A 174 9.32 -18.19 -15.65
C ILE A 174 10.57 -17.68 -16.36
N ARG A 175 10.54 -17.58 -17.71
CA ARG A 175 11.68 -17.11 -18.52
C ARG A 175 12.09 -15.68 -18.14
N ARG A 176 11.12 -14.80 -17.89
CA ARG A 176 11.36 -13.40 -17.50
C ARG A 176 12.03 -13.30 -16.14
N VAL A 177 11.55 -14.05 -15.15
CA VAL A 177 12.15 -14.08 -13.81
C VAL A 177 13.58 -14.63 -13.87
N GLU A 178 13.81 -15.73 -14.59
CA GLU A 178 15.16 -16.31 -14.79
C GLU A 178 16.11 -15.34 -15.46
N ALA A 179 15.67 -14.63 -16.50
CA ALA A 179 16.48 -13.64 -17.21
C ALA A 179 16.87 -12.46 -16.29
N VAL A 180 15.92 -11.95 -15.49
CA VAL A 180 16.20 -10.87 -14.51
C VAL A 180 17.14 -11.38 -13.41
N ALA A 181 16.94 -12.58 -12.88
CA ALA A 181 17.81 -13.17 -11.86
C ALA A 181 19.24 -13.36 -12.37
N THR A 182 19.40 -13.79 -13.62
CA THR A 182 20.71 -13.90 -14.27
C THR A 182 21.39 -12.54 -14.46
N ALA A 183 20.61 -11.50 -14.77
CA ALA A 183 21.12 -10.15 -15.01
C ALA A 183 21.43 -9.37 -13.71
N CYS A 184 20.79 -9.73 -12.58
CA CYS A 184 20.87 -9.06 -11.28
C CYS A 184 21.18 -10.09 -10.17
N GLN A 185 22.37 -10.70 -10.23
CA GLN A 185 22.76 -11.92 -9.50
C GLN A 185 22.65 -11.84 -7.97
N GLU A 186 22.79 -10.67 -7.34
CA GLU A 186 22.73 -10.51 -5.88
C GLU A 186 21.33 -10.09 -5.40
N SER A 187 20.33 -10.12 -6.28
CA SER A 187 18.96 -9.72 -5.94
C SER A 187 18.17 -10.88 -5.37
N SER A 188 17.21 -10.54 -4.53
CA SER A 188 16.12 -11.41 -4.10
C SER A 188 14.80 -10.89 -4.66
N PHE A 189 13.80 -11.76 -4.73
CA PHE A 189 12.58 -11.46 -5.48
C PHE A 189 11.34 -11.51 -4.60
N VAL A 190 10.46 -10.54 -4.77
CA VAL A 190 9.04 -10.59 -4.43
C VAL A 190 8.31 -10.89 -5.75
N ILE A 191 7.54 -11.95 -5.81
CA ILE A 191 6.75 -12.30 -6.99
C ILE A 191 5.31 -11.99 -6.69
N ASP A 192 4.62 -11.29 -7.60
CA ASP A 192 3.22 -10.91 -7.42
C ASP A 192 2.42 -11.25 -8.68
N ALA A 193 1.51 -12.20 -8.55
CA ALA A 193 0.68 -12.66 -9.65
C ALA A 193 -0.68 -11.93 -9.74
N ASN A 194 -1.01 -11.07 -8.79
CA ASN A 194 -2.30 -10.37 -8.74
C ASN A 194 -3.49 -11.26 -9.13
N GLN A 195 -3.55 -12.47 -8.55
CA GLN A 195 -4.60 -13.48 -8.81
C GLN A 195 -4.56 -14.11 -10.23
N GLY A 196 -3.52 -13.86 -11.03
CA GLY A 196 -3.49 -14.18 -12.46
C GLY A 196 -3.32 -15.66 -12.79
N PHE A 197 -2.91 -16.52 -11.83
CA PHE A 197 -2.71 -17.94 -12.07
C PHE A 197 -3.88 -18.81 -11.59
N SER A 198 -4.10 -19.91 -12.30
CA SER A 198 -4.80 -21.08 -11.76
C SER A 198 -3.90 -21.81 -10.74
N PHE A 199 -4.50 -22.73 -9.98
CA PHE A 199 -3.73 -23.57 -9.05
C PHE A 199 -2.58 -24.32 -9.72
N ASP A 200 -2.82 -24.93 -10.88
CA ASP A 200 -1.81 -25.70 -11.60
C ASP A 200 -0.69 -24.82 -12.16
N GLN A 201 -1.00 -23.63 -12.68
CA GLN A 201 -0.02 -22.64 -13.14
C GLN A 201 0.83 -22.10 -11.98
N ALA A 202 0.21 -21.78 -10.84
CA ALA A 202 0.93 -21.33 -9.65
C ALA A 202 1.89 -22.41 -9.13
N ARG A 203 1.46 -23.67 -9.13
CA ARG A 203 2.30 -24.82 -8.76
C ARG A 203 3.46 -25.02 -9.74
N GLU A 204 3.20 -24.95 -11.04
CA GLU A 204 4.21 -25.05 -12.09
C GLU A 204 5.26 -23.96 -11.94
N PHE A 205 4.84 -22.72 -11.73
CA PHE A 205 5.72 -21.57 -11.48
C PHE A 205 6.62 -21.82 -10.26
N LEU A 206 6.04 -22.22 -9.12
CA LEU A 206 6.78 -22.50 -7.89
C LEU A 206 7.83 -23.60 -8.07
N LEU A 207 7.47 -24.71 -8.73
CA LEU A 207 8.40 -25.81 -9.01
C LEU A 207 9.55 -25.35 -9.92
N ALA A 208 9.28 -24.48 -10.89
CA ALA A 208 10.31 -23.90 -11.75
C ALA A 208 11.27 -23.01 -10.95
N MET A 209 10.74 -22.14 -10.07
CA MET A 209 11.56 -21.25 -9.24
C MET A 209 12.46 -22.04 -8.27
N GLU A 210 11.92 -23.08 -7.66
CA GLU A 210 12.71 -23.96 -6.78
C GLU A 210 13.80 -24.71 -7.55
N ARG A 211 13.51 -25.24 -8.76
CA ARG A 211 14.47 -25.93 -9.63
C ARG A 211 15.60 -24.99 -10.11
N LEU A 212 15.25 -23.74 -10.41
CA LEU A 212 16.20 -22.71 -10.86
C LEU A 212 16.96 -22.05 -9.69
N HIS A 213 16.63 -22.41 -8.46
CA HIS A 213 17.21 -21.83 -7.24
C HIS A 213 17.09 -20.30 -7.19
N ILE A 214 15.99 -19.74 -7.70
CA ILE A 214 15.73 -18.30 -7.63
C ILE A 214 15.43 -17.90 -6.18
N PRO A 215 16.13 -16.88 -5.62
CA PRO A 215 15.96 -16.48 -4.22
C PRO A 215 14.67 -15.68 -3.99
N ILE A 216 13.52 -16.35 -3.95
CA ILE A 216 12.20 -15.74 -3.75
C ILE A 216 11.94 -15.54 -2.26
N ARG A 217 11.66 -14.31 -1.85
CA ARG A 217 11.28 -13.94 -0.49
C ARG A 217 9.83 -14.28 -0.20
N VAL A 218 8.95 -14.06 -1.21
CA VAL A 218 7.51 -14.28 -1.10
C VAL A 218 6.88 -14.37 -2.48
N PHE A 219 5.86 -15.20 -2.61
CA PHE A 219 4.94 -15.25 -3.75
C PHE A 219 3.59 -14.71 -3.31
N GLU A 220 3.29 -13.49 -3.75
CA GLU A 220 2.10 -12.72 -3.40
C GLU A 220 0.93 -13.08 -4.31
N GLN A 221 -0.22 -13.35 -3.70
CA GLN A 221 -1.53 -13.63 -4.29
C GLN A 221 -1.48 -14.39 -5.64
N PRO A 222 -0.96 -15.63 -5.64
CA PRO A 222 -0.82 -16.41 -6.87
C PRO A 222 -2.15 -16.73 -7.55
N ILE A 223 -3.20 -17.00 -6.78
CA ILE A 223 -4.51 -17.46 -7.26
C ILE A 223 -5.62 -16.54 -6.76
N HIS A 224 -6.81 -16.69 -7.35
CA HIS A 224 -7.97 -15.85 -7.05
C HIS A 224 -8.30 -15.83 -5.55
N ARG A 225 -8.65 -14.65 -5.04
CA ARG A 225 -8.90 -14.37 -3.62
C ARG A 225 -9.96 -15.24 -2.96
N ASP A 226 -10.94 -15.71 -3.72
CA ASP A 226 -12.03 -16.57 -3.21
C ASP A 226 -11.62 -18.05 -3.10
N GLN A 227 -10.40 -18.41 -3.49
CA GLN A 227 -9.87 -19.78 -3.50
C GLN A 227 -8.91 -20.05 -2.33
N SER A 228 -9.29 -19.65 -1.11
CA SER A 228 -8.44 -19.79 0.07
C SER A 228 -8.04 -21.23 0.39
N GLU A 229 -8.90 -22.21 0.09
CA GLU A 229 -8.58 -23.64 0.26
C GLU A 229 -7.46 -24.09 -0.70
N GLU A 230 -7.44 -23.56 -1.91
CA GLU A 230 -6.37 -23.83 -2.87
C GLU A 230 -5.05 -23.14 -2.45
N MET A 231 -5.12 -21.97 -1.83
CA MET A 231 -3.94 -21.36 -1.20
C MET A 231 -3.34 -22.27 -0.11
N VAL A 232 -4.19 -22.88 0.74
CA VAL A 232 -3.74 -23.86 1.74
C VAL A 232 -3.04 -25.04 1.09
N ARG A 233 -3.62 -25.60 0.00
CA ARG A 233 -3.04 -26.73 -0.73
C ARG A 233 -1.71 -26.37 -1.41
N LEU A 234 -1.64 -25.16 -1.98
CA LEU A 234 -0.43 -24.66 -2.65
C LEU A 234 0.71 -24.49 -1.65
N LYS A 235 0.42 -23.90 -0.49
CA LYS A 235 1.38 -23.71 0.61
C LYS A 235 2.01 -25.02 1.10
N GLN A 236 1.24 -26.10 1.10
CA GLN A 236 1.75 -27.45 1.51
C GLN A 236 2.73 -28.05 0.50
N GLN A 237 2.80 -27.52 -0.73
CA GLN A 237 3.59 -28.06 -1.83
C GLN A 237 4.88 -27.27 -2.12
N THR A 238 5.14 -26.19 -1.40
CA THR A 238 6.30 -25.33 -1.62
C THR A 238 6.95 -24.90 -0.32
N ARG A 239 8.24 -24.53 -0.40
CA ARG A 239 8.98 -23.86 0.68
C ARG A 239 9.03 -22.33 0.48
N ILE A 240 8.63 -21.84 -0.67
CA ILE A 240 8.53 -20.41 -0.96
C ILE A 240 7.35 -19.86 -0.16
N PRO A 241 7.56 -18.83 0.68
CA PRO A 241 6.48 -18.23 1.46
C PRO A 241 5.38 -17.65 0.56
N LEU A 242 4.12 -17.87 0.93
CA LEU A 242 2.97 -17.31 0.22
C LEU A 242 2.42 -16.10 0.99
N ALA A 243 2.03 -15.04 0.28
CA ALA A 243 1.35 -13.87 0.86
C ALA A 243 -0.07 -13.70 0.34
N ALA A 244 -0.95 -13.20 1.23
CA ALA A 244 -2.27 -12.70 0.89
C ALA A 244 -2.21 -11.19 0.67
N ASP A 245 -2.72 -10.72 -0.47
CA ASP A 245 -2.96 -9.32 -0.80
C ASP A 245 -4.46 -9.08 -1.02
N GLU A 246 -5.01 -9.46 -2.16
CA GLU A 246 -6.42 -9.25 -2.49
C GLU A 246 -7.38 -10.07 -1.60
N SER A 247 -6.89 -11.14 -1.01
CA SER A 247 -7.62 -11.94 -0.03
C SER A 247 -7.71 -11.29 1.37
N LEU A 248 -6.97 -10.21 1.61
CA LEU A 248 -6.86 -9.54 2.92
C LEU A 248 -7.39 -8.10 2.83
N ARG A 249 -8.66 -7.87 3.19
CA ARG A 249 -9.34 -6.56 3.09
C ARG A 249 -10.01 -6.14 4.38
N SER A 250 -10.05 -7.03 5.37
CA SER A 250 -10.71 -6.79 6.67
C SER A 250 -10.08 -7.63 7.77
N VAL A 251 -10.38 -7.30 9.03
CA VAL A 251 -10.03 -8.15 10.18
C VAL A 251 -10.68 -9.53 10.07
N GLU A 252 -11.86 -9.63 9.48
CA GLU A 252 -12.54 -10.92 9.30
C GLU A 252 -11.82 -11.80 8.27
N ASP A 253 -11.36 -11.22 7.15
CA ASP A 253 -10.51 -11.95 6.20
C ASP A 253 -9.23 -12.45 6.90
N ALA A 254 -8.59 -11.60 7.71
CA ALA A 254 -7.40 -11.97 8.45
C ALA A 254 -7.66 -13.15 9.41
N ARG A 255 -8.77 -13.13 10.15
CA ARG A 255 -9.18 -14.24 11.02
C ARG A 255 -9.38 -15.53 10.25
N HIS A 256 -10.05 -15.46 9.11
CA HIS A 256 -10.32 -16.61 8.24
C HIS A 256 -9.02 -17.23 7.72
N LEU A 257 -8.14 -16.41 7.14
CA LEU A 257 -6.85 -16.85 6.60
C LEU A 257 -5.93 -17.42 7.69
N ILE A 258 -5.93 -16.85 8.90
CA ILE A 258 -5.19 -17.38 10.06
C ILE A 258 -5.74 -18.75 10.47
N ALA A 259 -7.07 -18.87 10.60
CA ALA A 259 -7.70 -20.12 11.01
C ALA A 259 -7.41 -21.27 10.05
N GLN A 260 -7.39 -20.98 8.74
CA GLN A 260 -7.05 -21.94 7.69
C GLN A 260 -5.54 -22.19 7.55
N LYS A 261 -4.68 -21.34 8.12
CA LYS A 261 -3.22 -21.32 7.87
C LYS A 261 -2.89 -21.18 6.38
N ALA A 262 -3.68 -20.37 5.68
CA ALA A 262 -3.68 -20.29 4.22
C ALA A 262 -2.39 -19.71 3.65
N VAL A 263 -1.73 -18.79 4.38
CA VAL A 263 -0.52 -18.09 3.94
C VAL A 263 0.50 -17.95 5.05
N ASP A 264 1.69 -17.46 4.71
CA ASP A 264 2.80 -17.21 5.63
C ASP A 264 2.91 -15.74 5.98
N ILE A 265 2.46 -14.86 5.08
CA ILE A 265 2.65 -13.41 5.14
C ILE A 265 1.32 -12.73 4.80
N PHE A 266 1.03 -11.63 5.47
CA PHE A 266 -0.03 -10.69 5.11
C PHE A 266 0.58 -9.43 4.51
N ASN A 267 0.17 -9.06 3.28
CA ASN A 267 0.47 -7.77 2.68
C ASN A 267 -0.59 -6.76 3.10
N LEU A 268 -0.23 -5.91 4.06
CA LEU A 268 -1.07 -4.79 4.47
C LEU A 268 -0.95 -3.65 3.46
N LYS A 269 -2.09 -3.24 2.91
CA LYS A 269 -2.22 -2.01 2.11
C LYS A 269 -3.35 -1.20 2.73
N ILE A 270 -3.03 -0.05 3.30
CA ILE A 270 -4.00 0.77 4.05
C ILE A 270 -5.21 1.16 3.20
N THR A 271 -5.01 1.31 1.91
CA THR A 271 -6.03 1.68 0.93
C THR A 271 -7.11 0.61 0.73
N LYS A 272 -6.80 -0.67 1.02
CA LYS A 272 -7.78 -1.77 0.90
C LYS A 272 -8.81 -1.79 2.03
N CYS A 273 -8.49 -1.24 3.20
CA CYS A 273 -9.34 -1.42 4.38
C CYS A 273 -9.47 -0.18 5.28
N GLY A 274 -8.64 0.84 5.09
CA GLY A 274 -8.49 1.98 5.98
C GLY A 274 -7.31 1.82 6.94
N VAL A 275 -6.85 2.93 7.51
CA VAL A 275 -5.65 2.95 8.38
C VAL A 275 -5.91 2.21 9.69
N MET A 276 -7.05 2.49 10.34
CA MET A 276 -7.35 1.88 11.64
C MET A 276 -7.67 0.39 11.55
N GLU A 277 -8.25 -0.05 10.46
CA GLU A 277 -8.46 -1.47 10.20
C GLU A 277 -7.12 -2.19 9.95
N SER A 278 -6.21 -1.56 9.21
CA SER A 278 -4.83 -2.07 9.01
C SER A 278 -4.08 -2.24 10.35
N VAL A 279 -4.23 -1.29 11.28
CA VAL A 279 -3.66 -1.43 12.64
C VAL A 279 -4.23 -2.66 13.36
N ARG A 280 -5.55 -2.88 13.31
CA ARG A 280 -6.19 -4.06 13.93
C ARG A 280 -5.71 -5.37 13.31
N ILE A 281 -5.57 -5.40 11.99
CA ILE A 281 -5.03 -6.57 11.29
C ILE A 281 -3.58 -6.83 11.74
N ALA A 282 -2.74 -5.80 11.82
CA ALA A 282 -1.36 -5.95 12.27
C ALA A 282 -1.26 -6.48 13.72
N GLU A 283 -2.09 -5.96 14.63
CA GLU A 283 -2.18 -6.41 16.04
C GLU A 283 -2.61 -7.89 16.12
N LEU A 284 -3.64 -8.29 15.36
CA LEU A 284 -4.11 -9.67 15.29
C LEU A 284 -3.04 -10.61 14.72
N THR A 285 -2.36 -10.18 13.66
CA THR A 285 -1.33 -10.96 12.97
C THR A 285 -0.16 -11.32 13.87
N ARG A 286 0.29 -10.38 14.72
CA ARG A 286 1.38 -10.62 15.67
C ARG A 286 1.12 -11.77 16.64
N ALA A 287 -0.14 -11.99 17.02
CA ALA A 287 -0.50 -13.07 17.93
C ALA A 287 -0.64 -14.43 17.22
N SER A 288 -0.65 -14.46 15.87
CA SER A 288 -0.98 -15.65 15.09
C SER A 288 0.23 -16.42 14.54
N GLY A 289 1.43 -15.81 14.55
CA GLY A 289 2.62 -16.35 13.92
C GLY A 289 2.69 -16.12 12.40
N VAL A 290 1.71 -15.43 11.78
CA VAL A 290 1.79 -14.94 10.41
C VAL A 290 2.71 -13.72 10.39
N ARG A 291 3.54 -13.58 9.36
CA ARG A 291 4.45 -12.45 9.16
C ARG A 291 3.76 -11.29 8.45
N LEU A 292 4.36 -10.11 8.52
CA LEU A 292 3.81 -8.91 7.91
C LEU A 292 4.73 -8.37 6.82
N MET A 293 4.16 -7.97 5.70
CA MET A 293 4.71 -7.00 4.78
C MET A 293 3.73 -5.81 4.66
N ILE A 294 4.22 -4.69 4.17
CA ILE A 294 3.41 -3.51 3.91
C ILE A 294 3.65 -3.04 2.50
N GLY A 295 2.57 -2.83 1.77
CA GLY A 295 2.59 -2.34 0.40
C GLY A 295 1.65 -1.18 0.19
N GLY A 296 1.45 -0.82 -1.08
CA GLY A 296 0.51 0.20 -1.52
C GLY A 296 -0.14 -0.13 -2.85
N MET A 297 -1.02 0.76 -3.26
CA MET A 297 -1.57 0.83 -4.60
C MET A 297 -0.73 1.80 -5.44
N VAL A 298 -1.28 2.38 -6.50
CA VAL A 298 -0.60 3.43 -7.26
C VAL A 298 -0.77 4.76 -6.52
N GLU A 299 0.15 5.01 -5.59
CA GLU A 299 0.06 6.05 -4.55
C GLU A 299 1.21 7.04 -4.62
N SER A 300 0.95 8.28 -4.19
CA SER A 300 2.01 9.26 -3.94
C SER A 300 2.68 9.06 -2.58
N ARG A 301 3.64 9.92 -2.25
CA ARG A 301 4.29 9.90 -0.93
C ARG A 301 3.35 10.16 0.24
N VAL A 302 2.12 10.66 0.02
CA VAL A 302 1.16 10.90 1.12
C VAL A 302 0.64 9.59 1.68
N ALA A 303 0.02 8.73 0.86
CA ALA A 303 -0.47 7.44 1.32
C ALA A 303 0.68 6.50 1.68
N MET A 304 1.75 6.47 0.87
CA MET A 304 2.96 5.70 1.20
C MET A 304 3.61 6.16 2.50
N GLY A 305 3.59 7.46 2.82
CA GLY A 305 4.08 7.99 4.09
C GLY A 305 3.26 7.53 5.29
N CYS A 306 1.94 7.39 5.12
CA CYS A 306 1.09 6.78 6.13
C CYS A 306 1.43 5.29 6.32
N SER A 307 1.58 4.52 5.25
CA SER A 307 2.04 3.12 5.29
C SER A 307 3.41 3.00 5.95
N TRP A 308 4.36 3.86 5.57
CA TRP A 308 5.69 3.90 6.19
C TRP A 308 5.63 4.26 7.67
N SER A 309 4.70 5.15 8.09
CA SER A 309 4.49 5.46 9.51
C SER A 309 4.05 4.25 10.33
N LEU A 310 3.22 3.38 9.76
CA LEU A 310 2.83 2.13 10.41
C LEU A 310 4.01 1.17 10.57
N ALA A 311 4.85 1.05 9.53
CA ALA A 311 6.04 0.20 9.60
C ALA A 311 7.03 0.68 10.68
N LEU A 312 7.30 1.99 10.75
CA LEU A 312 8.16 2.60 11.77
C LEU A 312 7.56 2.49 13.19
N GLY A 313 6.28 2.77 13.29
CA GLY A 313 5.61 2.90 14.58
C GLY A 313 5.22 1.58 15.21
N LEU A 314 4.65 0.67 14.44
CA LEU A 314 4.28 -0.67 14.90
C LEU A 314 5.48 -1.63 14.87
N GLY A 315 6.40 -1.52 13.90
CA GLY A 315 7.50 -2.47 13.67
C GLY A 315 7.02 -3.84 13.19
N GLY A 316 7.96 -4.78 13.01
CA GLY A 316 7.66 -6.18 12.71
C GLY A 316 7.25 -6.46 11.26
N PHE A 317 7.42 -5.51 10.34
CA PHE A 317 7.24 -5.72 8.91
C PHE A 317 8.55 -6.23 8.31
N GLU A 318 8.53 -7.39 7.66
CA GLU A 318 9.73 -8.01 7.08
C GLU A 318 10.05 -7.46 5.69
N ILE A 319 9.02 -7.15 4.91
CA ILE A 319 9.12 -6.68 3.52
C ILE A 319 8.39 -5.34 3.41
N LEU A 320 9.04 -4.37 2.78
CA LEU A 320 8.47 -3.09 2.40
C LEU A 320 8.32 -3.04 0.89
N ASP A 321 7.11 -2.81 0.41
CA ASP A 321 6.69 -2.66 -0.99
C ASP A 321 6.11 -1.23 -1.12
N LEU A 322 6.99 -0.25 -0.93
CA LEU A 322 6.65 1.17 -0.82
C LEU A 322 7.36 2.01 -1.89
N ASP A 323 7.48 1.48 -3.10
CA ASP A 323 8.26 2.02 -4.20
C ASP A 323 7.46 2.88 -5.20
N MET A 324 6.12 2.82 -5.18
CA MET A 324 5.29 3.48 -6.19
C MET A 324 5.59 4.96 -6.43
N PRO A 325 5.92 5.79 -5.42
CA PRO A 325 6.35 7.17 -5.67
C PRO A 325 7.57 7.31 -6.58
N LEU A 326 8.45 6.29 -6.63
CA LEU A 326 9.60 6.27 -7.54
C LEU A 326 9.20 6.04 -9.00
N LEU A 327 8.03 5.47 -9.23
CA LEU A 327 7.49 5.18 -10.57
C LEU A 327 6.64 6.33 -11.11
N LEU A 328 6.24 7.30 -10.29
CA LEU A 328 5.53 8.51 -10.71
C LEU A 328 6.46 9.45 -11.47
N ALA A 329 5.95 10.06 -12.55
CA ALA A 329 6.70 11.02 -13.35
C ALA A 329 6.86 12.38 -12.64
N VAL A 330 5.97 12.69 -11.70
CA VAL A 330 5.95 13.92 -10.91
C VAL A 330 5.73 13.62 -9.44
N ASP A 331 6.38 14.36 -8.56
CA ASP A 331 6.15 14.34 -7.12
C ASP A 331 5.70 15.73 -6.66
N PRO A 332 4.39 15.94 -6.39
CA PRO A 332 3.87 17.23 -5.95
C PRO A 332 4.07 17.50 -4.45
N ILE A 333 4.72 16.58 -3.73
CA ILE A 333 4.81 16.60 -2.27
C ILE A 333 6.12 17.28 -1.81
N GLN A 334 6.02 18.17 -0.85
CA GLN A 334 7.18 18.81 -0.19
C GLN A 334 7.37 18.25 1.22
N GLY A 335 8.62 17.99 1.61
CA GLY A 335 8.97 17.47 2.94
C GLY A 335 8.66 15.99 3.13
N GLY A 336 8.59 15.56 4.40
CA GLY A 336 8.34 14.17 4.80
C GLY A 336 9.52 13.23 4.58
N TYR A 337 9.24 11.94 4.52
CA TYR A 337 10.25 10.93 4.23
C TYR A 337 10.84 11.08 2.82
N HIS A 338 12.03 10.53 2.63
CA HIS A 338 12.69 10.53 1.32
C HIS A 338 13.35 9.18 1.04
N TYR A 339 13.63 8.94 -0.24
CA TYR A 339 14.42 7.80 -0.70
C TYR A 339 15.88 8.21 -0.90
N GLU A 340 16.80 7.33 -0.48
CA GLU A 340 18.20 7.37 -0.83
C GLU A 340 18.57 6.00 -1.42
N GLY A 341 18.64 5.90 -2.75
CA GLY A 341 18.67 4.62 -3.45
C GLY A 341 17.45 3.77 -3.09
N ALA A 342 17.67 2.54 -2.64
CA ALA A 342 16.61 1.64 -2.20
C ALA A 342 16.07 1.91 -0.79
N CYS A 343 16.68 2.84 -0.04
CA CYS A 343 16.34 3.07 1.37
C CYS A 343 15.32 4.19 1.54
N LEU A 344 14.26 3.90 2.30
CA LEU A 344 13.37 4.91 2.89
C LEU A 344 13.97 5.41 4.19
N HIS A 345 14.08 6.74 4.31
CA HIS A 345 14.52 7.39 5.53
C HIS A 345 13.33 7.89 6.34
N PRO A 346 13.31 7.71 7.68
CA PRO A 346 12.26 8.27 8.52
C PRO A 346 12.34 9.80 8.54
N TRP A 347 11.24 10.44 8.94
CA TRP A 347 11.14 11.88 9.15
C TRP A 347 10.83 12.17 10.62
N TYR A 348 11.06 13.41 11.08
CA TYR A 348 10.88 13.79 12.48
C TYR A 348 9.95 15.00 12.66
N GLU A 349 9.52 15.62 11.58
CA GLU A 349 8.54 16.70 11.59
C GLU A 349 7.16 16.16 12.01
N PRO A 350 6.30 17.01 12.64
CA PRO A 350 4.97 16.61 13.08
C PRO A 350 4.09 16.09 11.93
N GLY A 351 3.28 15.10 12.24
CA GLY A 351 2.40 14.43 11.28
C GLY A 351 3.20 13.65 10.25
N LEU A 352 2.80 13.74 8.98
CA LEU A 352 3.55 13.20 7.84
C LEU A 352 4.79 14.06 7.49
N GLY A 353 4.94 15.25 8.09
CA GLY A 353 6.01 16.18 7.73
C GLY A 353 5.88 16.77 6.32
N MET A 354 4.73 16.59 5.66
CA MET A 354 4.53 16.93 4.25
C MET A 354 3.65 18.15 4.06
N ALA A 355 3.81 18.82 2.92
CA ALA A 355 2.92 19.87 2.45
C ALA A 355 2.54 19.63 0.99
N ILE A 356 1.30 19.97 0.66
CA ILE A 356 0.74 19.91 -0.69
C ILE A 356 0.08 21.26 -0.95
N ASN A 357 0.37 21.87 -2.10
CA ASN A 357 -0.34 23.06 -2.55
C ASN A 357 -1.49 22.60 -3.46
N PRO A 358 -2.76 22.70 -3.02
CA PRO A 358 -3.88 22.31 -3.85
C PRO A 358 -4.08 23.28 -5.01
N ASP A 359 -4.48 22.75 -6.18
CA ASP A 359 -5.07 23.57 -7.22
C ASP A 359 -6.49 23.98 -6.78
N SER A 360 -6.68 25.27 -6.54
CA SER A 360 -7.94 25.79 -6.00
C SER A 360 -9.14 25.68 -6.98
N ALA A 361 -8.89 25.42 -8.27
CA ALA A 361 -9.93 25.38 -9.29
C ALA A 361 -10.79 24.10 -9.24
N THR A 362 -10.29 23.01 -8.62
CA THR A 362 -10.94 21.69 -8.57
C THR A 362 -11.34 21.22 -7.18
N MET A 363 -11.20 22.09 -6.17
CA MET A 363 -11.38 21.71 -4.77
C MET A 363 -12.86 21.63 -4.35
N VAL A 364 -13.28 20.50 -3.77
CA VAL A 364 -14.53 20.34 -3.03
C VAL A 364 -14.28 20.63 -1.56
N SER A 365 -15.00 21.57 -0.98
CA SER A 365 -14.77 22.04 0.42
C SER A 365 -16.04 22.01 1.24
N LEU A 366 -15.96 21.52 2.47
CA LEU A 366 -17.01 21.55 3.50
C LEU A 366 -16.46 22.19 4.79
N GLU A 367 -17.20 23.19 5.30
CA GLU A 367 -16.86 23.93 6.54
C GLU A 367 -17.92 23.78 7.63
#